data_f48e0ee9ad640e01ba273b44f05f9875
#
_entry.id   f48e0ee9ad640e01ba273b44f05f9875
#
_cell.length_a   1.000
_cell.length_b   1.000
_cell.length_c   1.000
_cell.angle_alpha   90.00
_cell.angle_beta   90.00
_cell.angle_gamma   90.00
#
_symmetry.space_group_name_H-M   'P 1'
#
loop_
_entity.id
_entity.type
_entity.pdbx_description
1 polymer ?
#
loop_
_entity_poly.entity_id
_entity_poly.type
_entity_poly.pdbx_seq_one_letter_code
_entity_poly.pdbx_strand_id
1 'polypeptide(L)'
;SQQEKYLQKVLEAWQDRTKETKTFRCEFVRWNYNPAFELPQFKDVPLVVNNGDLKYANPDKGTFRVTRVMNLDTKTGEYKAAKDLHGEHWVCDGASIWQHDHKNKRVIERKIPDEMQGEAIRNTPLPFLFGSQAADLKNRYFLCIVTPQEYAQNEIWVDAVPRTKTDSGNFREAILRLDRNTFEPIALRVYDPGDTYATYEFSNVVINDPFEGIKRLFAPPSVPFGWQKIVEMPTEATARRTDPVGETESQER
;
A
#
# COMPACT_ATOMS: atom_id res chain seq x y z
N SER A 1 -26.58 -13.23 1.13
CA SER A 1 -26.69 -13.22 2.61
C SER A 1 -26.89 -11.81 3.16
N GLN A 2 -27.23 -11.66 4.42
CA GLN A 2 -27.34 -10.35 5.08
C GLN A 2 -25.97 -9.66 5.15
N GLN A 3 -24.90 -10.44 5.35
CA GLN A 3 -23.53 -9.94 5.38
C GLN A 3 -23.09 -9.40 4.01
N GLU A 4 -23.43 -10.05 2.92
CA GLU A 4 -23.12 -9.55 1.55
C GLU A 4 -23.83 -8.23 1.25
N LYS A 5 -25.11 -8.10 1.67
CA LYS A 5 -25.85 -6.84 1.52
C LYS A 5 -25.21 -5.71 2.33
N TYR A 6 -24.73 -6.02 3.53
CA TYR A 6 -24.04 -5.05 4.37
C TYR A 6 -22.69 -4.66 3.76
N LEU A 7 -21.88 -5.62 3.33
CA LEU A 7 -20.62 -5.36 2.61
C LEU A 7 -20.86 -4.47 1.39
N GLN A 8 -21.88 -4.78 0.57
CA GLN A 8 -22.22 -3.98 -0.60
C GLN A 8 -22.48 -2.52 -0.24
N LYS A 9 -23.29 -2.26 0.80
CA LYS A 9 -23.58 -0.91 1.29
C LYS A 9 -22.34 -0.18 1.78
N VAL A 10 -21.44 -0.88 2.47
CA VAL A 10 -20.16 -0.32 2.94
C VAL A 10 -19.29 0.09 1.77
N LEU A 11 -19.14 -0.80 0.77
CA LEU A 11 -18.31 -0.51 -0.40
C LEU A 11 -18.87 0.64 -1.25
N GLU A 12 -20.19 0.72 -1.42
CA GLU A 12 -20.85 1.82 -2.12
C GLU A 12 -20.66 3.15 -1.39
N ALA A 13 -20.89 3.17 -0.08
CA ALA A 13 -20.69 4.37 0.74
C ALA A 13 -19.22 4.83 0.74
N TRP A 14 -18.28 3.89 0.81
CA TRP A 14 -16.86 4.19 0.72
C TRP A 14 -16.48 4.74 -0.66
N GLN A 15 -16.94 4.11 -1.74
CA GLN A 15 -16.76 4.62 -3.10
C GLN A 15 -17.32 6.03 -3.24
N ASP A 16 -18.56 6.28 -2.78
CA ASP A 16 -19.19 7.60 -2.85
C ASP A 16 -18.40 8.67 -2.10
N ARG A 17 -17.79 8.30 -0.97
CA ARG A 17 -17.00 9.19 -0.14
C ARG A 17 -15.64 9.53 -0.77
N THR A 18 -15.04 8.57 -1.47
CA THR A 18 -13.69 8.68 -2.00
C THR A 18 -13.62 9.08 -3.47
N LYS A 19 -14.70 9.01 -4.23
CA LYS A 19 -14.74 9.34 -5.67
C LYS A 19 -14.27 10.77 -5.99
N GLU A 20 -14.47 11.71 -5.08
CA GLU A 20 -14.06 13.12 -5.22
C GLU A 20 -12.65 13.39 -4.67
N THR A 21 -11.94 12.35 -4.22
CA THR A 21 -10.58 12.48 -3.70
C THR A 21 -9.62 12.80 -4.85
N LYS A 22 -9.14 14.03 -4.88
CA LYS A 22 -8.11 14.49 -5.82
C LYS A 22 -6.71 14.34 -5.23
N THR A 23 -6.58 14.66 -3.94
CA THR A 23 -5.32 14.53 -3.19
C THR A 23 -5.59 13.93 -1.83
N PHE A 24 -4.58 13.21 -1.33
CA PHE A 24 -4.57 12.61 0.00
C PHE A 24 -3.17 12.71 0.57
N ARG A 25 -3.05 13.02 1.84
CA ARG A 25 -1.79 12.89 2.58
C ARG A 25 -2.06 12.43 4.00
N CYS A 26 -1.11 11.69 4.54
CA CYS A 26 -1.10 11.31 5.94
C CYS A 26 0.33 11.07 6.44
N GLU A 27 0.47 11.02 7.75
CA GLU A 27 1.60 10.41 8.42
C GLU A 27 1.25 8.98 8.80
N PHE A 28 2.24 8.11 8.92
CA PHE A 28 2.03 6.75 9.37
C PHE A 28 3.08 6.30 10.38
N VAL A 29 2.67 5.37 11.23
CA VAL A 29 3.56 4.48 11.97
C VAL A 29 3.35 3.07 11.42
N ARG A 30 4.44 2.38 11.07
CA ARG A 30 4.42 1.01 10.57
C ARG A 30 5.18 0.09 11.52
N TRP A 31 4.51 -0.92 12.02
CA TRP A 31 5.08 -2.00 12.81
C TRP A 31 5.28 -3.22 11.92
N ASN A 32 6.51 -3.72 11.85
CA ASN A 32 6.88 -4.87 11.03
C ASN A 32 7.13 -6.08 11.92
N TYR A 33 6.46 -7.17 11.63
CA TYR A 33 6.49 -8.43 12.36
C TYR A 33 7.08 -9.53 11.50
N ASN A 34 7.86 -10.40 12.13
CA ASN A 34 8.40 -11.58 11.47
C ASN A 34 8.30 -12.78 12.40
N PRO A 35 7.20 -13.54 12.34
CA PRO A 35 6.96 -14.70 13.21
C PRO A 35 8.05 -15.77 13.15
N ALA A 36 8.75 -15.90 12.01
CA ALA A 36 9.84 -16.86 11.85
C ALA A 36 11.07 -16.53 12.72
N PHE A 37 11.20 -15.27 13.16
CA PHE A 37 12.31 -14.80 14.01
C PHE A 37 11.84 -14.33 15.38
N GLU A 38 10.62 -14.68 15.78
CA GLU A 38 10.11 -14.34 17.11
C GLU A 38 10.86 -15.14 18.18
N LEU A 39 11.47 -14.43 19.12
CA LEU A 39 11.92 -15.02 20.35
C LEU A 39 10.74 -15.16 21.32
N PRO A 40 10.67 -16.23 22.14
CA PRO A 40 9.53 -16.44 23.05
C PRO A 40 9.18 -15.25 23.93
N GLN A 41 10.18 -14.47 24.37
CA GLN A 41 10.01 -13.26 25.19
C GLN A 41 9.54 -12.05 24.40
N PHE A 42 9.53 -12.09 23.05
CA PHE A 42 9.13 -11.01 22.16
C PHE A 42 8.02 -11.45 21.19
N LYS A 43 7.21 -12.41 21.61
CA LYS A 43 6.06 -12.86 20.83
C LYS A 43 5.11 -11.67 20.57
N ASP A 44 4.67 -11.54 19.32
CA ASP A 44 3.81 -10.44 18.86
C ASP A 44 4.40 -9.03 19.06
N VAL A 45 5.74 -8.92 19.22
CA VAL A 45 6.45 -7.65 19.30
C VAL A 45 7.05 -7.31 17.93
N PRO A 46 6.80 -6.13 17.36
CA PRO A 46 7.37 -5.76 16.07
C PRO A 46 8.90 -5.65 16.14
N LEU A 47 9.59 -6.24 15.18
CA LEU A 47 11.06 -6.18 15.10
C LEU A 47 11.56 -4.82 14.64
N VAL A 48 10.76 -4.11 13.84
CA VAL A 48 11.10 -2.80 13.29
C VAL A 48 9.87 -1.90 13.36
N VAL A 49 10.07 -0.68 13.83
CA VAL A 49 9.04 0.38 13.81
C VAL A 49 9.52 1.51 12.92
N ASN A 50 8.69 1.89 11.96
CA ASN A 50 8.98 2.99 11.03
C ASN A 50 7.96 4.10 11.19
N ASN A 51 8.43 5.35 11.13
CA ASN A 51 7.57 6.51 10.92
C ASN A 51 7.76 7.02 9.50
N GLY A 52 6.74 7.60 8.92
CA GLY A 52 6.83 8.13 7.57
C GLY A 52 5.66 8.98 7.15
N ASP A 53 5.69 9.41 5.91
CA ASP A 53 4.63 10.16 5.26
C ASP A 53 4.25 9.51 3.91
N LEU A 54 2.96 9.61 3.60
CA LEU A 54 2.36 9.13 2.38
C LEU A 54 1.56 10.26 1.75
N LYS A 55 1.73 10.46 0.43
CA LYS A 55 0.97 11.42 -0.35
C LYS A 55 0.49 10.77 -1.64
N TYR A 56 -0.69 11.18 -2.07
CA TYR A 56 -1.31 10.70 -3.29
C TYR A 56 -1.99 11.84 -4.04
N ALA A 57 -1.96 11.79 -5.34
CA ALA A 57 -2.78 12.60 -6.23
C ALA A 57 -3.33 11.76 -7.37
N ASN A 58 -4.66 11.86 -7.54
CA ASN A 58 -5.37 11.17 -8.59
C ASN A 58 -4.83 11.57 -9.99
N PRO A 59 -4.67 10.66 -10.96
CA PRO A 59 -5.06 9.25 -10.88
C PRO A 59 -3.97 8.31 -10.32
N ASP A 60 -2.69 8.67 -10.40
CA ASP A 60 -1.60 7.70 -10.20
C ASP A 60 -0.29 8.30 -9.68
N LYS A 61 -0.33 9.49 -9.10
CA LYS A 61 0.86 10.10 -8.49
C LYS A 61 0.93 9.80 -7.00
N GLY A 62 2.12 9.53 -6.50
CA GLY A 62 2.27 9.23 -5.09
C GLY A 62 3.69 9.38 -4.59
N THR A 63 3.83 9.55 -3.28
CA THR A 63 5.10 9.45 -2.57
C THR A 63 4.91 8.63 -1.32
N PHE A 64 5.90 7.82 -1.02
CA PHE A 64 5.99 7.08 0.23
C PHE A 64 7.40 7.27 0.77
N ARG A 65 7.51 7.74 2.01
CA ARG A 65 8.80 8.02 2.60
C ARG A 65 8.83 7.61 4.06
N VAL A 66 9.74 6.71 4.39
CA VAL A 66 10.11 6.39 5.77
C VAL A 66 11.12 7.43 6.26
N THR A 67 10.76 8.14 7.31
CA THR A 67 11.57 9.22 7.89
C THR A 67 12.35 8.78 9.13
N ARG A 68 11.92 7.70 9.78
CA ARG A 68 12.55 7.15 10.97
C ARG A 68 12.43 5.63 11.01
N VAL A 69 13.52 4.96 11.34
CA VAL A 69 13.58 3.50 11.53
C VAL A 69 14.08 3.21 12.93
N MET A 70 13.32 2.40 13.68
CA MET A 70 13.64 1.93 15.01
C MET A 70 13.71 0.40 14.97
N ASN A 71 14.82 -0.18 15.39
CA ASN A 71 15.01 -1.63 15.48
C ASN A 71 14.90 -2.08 16.93
N LEU A 72 14.24 -3.22 17.16
CA LEU A 72 14.19 -3.86 18.46
C LEU A 72 15.58 -4.42 18.80
N ASP A 73 16.15 -3.98 19.90
CA ASP A 73 17.32 -4.64 20.50
C ASP A 73 16.84 -5.84 21.32
N THR A 74 17.04 -7.03 20.77
CA THR A 74 16.57 -8.29 21.37
C THR A 74 17.27 -8.65 22.68
N LYS A 75 18.35 -7.93 23.05
CA LYS A 75 19.04 -8.11 24.35
C LYS A 75 18.40 -7.30 25.45
N THR A 76 17.94 -6.08 25.11
CA THR A 76 17.40 -5.14 26.11
C THR A 76 15.87 -5.01 26.02
N GLY A 77 15.24 -5.41 24.91
CA GLY A 77 13.81 -5.19 24.65
C GLY A 77 13.48 -3.74 24.27
N GLU A 78 14.47 -2.88 24.07
CA GLU A 78 14.28 -1.48 23.73
C GLU A 78 14.40 -1.22 22.23
N TYR A 79 13.64 -0.25 21.71
CA TYR A 79 13.80 0.21 20.35
C TYR A 79 14.91 1.24 20.22
N LYS A 80 15.86 0.99 19.32
CA LYS A 80 16.98 1.88 19.02
C LYS A 80 16.88 2.42 17.61
N ALA A 81 17.12 3.72 17.45
CA ALA A 81 17.17 4.34 16.14
C ALA A 81 18.26 3.67 15.28
N ALA A 82 17.93 3.35 14.03
CA ALA A 82 18.93 2.89 13.07
C ALA A 82 19.99 3.99 12.88
N LYS A 83 21.27 3.61 12.90
CA LYS A 83 22.39 4.56 12.77
C LYS A 83 22.42 5.20 11.38
N ASP A 84 22.11 4.38 10.36
CA ASP A 84 22.01 4.81 8.97
C ASP A 84 20.54 4.73 8.56
N LEU A 85 19.90 5.88 8.40
CA LEU A 85 18.51 5.96 8.01
C LEU A 85 18.38 5.65 6.51
N HIS A 86 18.20 4.38 6.20
CA HIS A 86 17.92 3.92 4.84
C HIS A 86 16.49 3.40 4.75
N GLY A 87 15.54 4.27 5.13
CA GLY A 87 14.13 3.97 4.98
C GLY A 87 13.70 3.92 3.51
N GLU A 88 12.61 3.24 3.26
CA GLU A 88 11.97 3.23 1.94
C GLU A 88 11.61 4.67 1.53
N HIS A 89 11.95 5.01 0.30
CA HIS A 89 11.59 6.29 -0.27
C HIS A 89 11.34 6.11 -1.77
N TRP A 90 10.11 6.29 -2.18
CA TRP A 90 9.76 6.26 -3.59
C TRP A 90 8.78 7.37 -3.97
N VAL A 91 8.81 7.74 -5.24
CA VAL A 91 7.95 8.73 -5.87
C VAL A 91 7.39 8.12 -7.14
N CYS A 92 6.09 8.22 -7.36
CA CYS A 92 5.42 7.94 -8.63
C CYS A 92 4.97 9.26 -9.23
N ASP A 93 5.42 9.58 -10.43
CA ASP A 93 5.06 10.81 -11.13
C ASP A 93 3.98 10.61 -12.19
N GLY A 94 3.48 9.37 -12.32
CA GLY A 94 2.49 8.92 -13.29
C GLY A 94 3.10 8.28 -14.55
N ALA A 95 4.40 8.49 -14.82
CA ALA A 95 5.12 7.90 -15.93
C ALA A 95 6.25 6.95 -15.46
N SER A 96 6.74 7.16 -14.26
CA SER A 96 7.82 6.38 -13.66
C SER A 96 7.63 6.24 -12.16
N ILE A 97 8.16 5.14 -11.61
CA ILE A 97 8.36 4.97 -10.18
C ILE A 97 9.85 5.18 -9.90
N TRP A 98 10.15 6.14 -9.04
CA TRP A 98 11.48 6.51 -8.62
C TRP A 98 11.74 5.97 -7.22
N GLN A 99 12.80 5.18 -7.05
CA GLN A 99 13.19 4.64 -5.75
C GLN A 99 14.57 5.14 -5.36
N HIS A 100 14.70 5.62 -4.12
CA HIS A 100 16.00 5.96 -3.55
C HIS A 100 16.60 4.73 -2.86
N ASP A 101 17.66 4.20 -3.42
CA ASP A 101 18.48 3.15 -2.79
C ASP A 101 19.64 3.83 -2.05
N HIS A 102 19.38 4.23 -0.82
CA HIS A 102 20.36 4.94 0.02
C HIS A 102 21.60 4.09 0.32
N LYS A 103 21.41 2.77 0.48
CA LYS A 103 22.50 1.83 0.78
C LYS A 103 23.53 1.80 -0.33
N ASN A 104 23.08 1.79 -1.59
CA ASN A 104 23.94 1.68 -2.76
C ASN A 104 24.17 3.04 -3.44
N LYS A 105 23.63 4.13 -2.88
CA LYS A 105 23.69 5.49 -3.45
C LYS A 105 23.18 5.52 -4.88
N ARG A 106 21.95 5.05 -5.09
CA ARG A 106 21.31 4.98 -6.41
C ARG A 106 19.94 5.60 -6.38
N VAL A 107 19.56 6.24 -7.49
CA VAL A 107 18.16 6.57 -7.80
C VAL A 107 17.75 5.66 -8.94
N ILE A 108 16.81 4.78 -8.68
CA ILE A 108 16.30 3.80 -9.64
C ILE A 108 15.01 4.35 -10.23
N GLU A 109 14.99 4.57 -11.52
CA GLU A 109 13.79 4.92 -12.28
C GLU A 109 13.26 3.68 -12.98
N ARG A 110 12.02 3.27 -12.60
CA ARG A 110 11.28 2.21 -13.29
C ARG A 110 10.22 2.85 -14.15
N LYS A 111 10.33 2.70 -15.45
CA LYS A 111 9.33 3.20 -16.40
C LYS A 111 8.04 2.41 -16.26
N ILE A 112 6.92 3.12 -16.22
CA ILE A 112 5.58 2.53 -16.26
C ILE A 112 5.20 2.37 -17.73
N PRO A 113 4.80 1.16 -18.19
CA PRO A 113 4.27 0.96 -19.54
C PRO A 113 3.14 1.94 -19.83
N ASP A 114 3.08 2.47 -21.05
CA ASP A 114 2.09 3.50 -21.43
C ASP A 114 0.65 3.04 -21.18
N GLU A 115 0.36 1.75 -21.41
CA GLU A 115 -0.92 1.11 -21.16
C GLU A 115 -1.29 0.98 -19.66
N MET A 116 -0.31 1.11 -18.77
CA MET A 116 -0.50 1.05 -17.31
C MET A 116 -0.44 2.44 -16.64
N GLN A 117 -0.16 3.49 -17.39
CA GLN A 117 -0.19 4.85 -16.86
C GLN A 117 -1.62 5.24 -16.50
N GLY A 118 -1.80 5.91 -15.36
CA GLY A 118 -3.13 6.15 -14.79
C GLY A 118 -3.63 5.03 -13.87
N GLU A 119 -2.96 3.87 -13.85
CA GLU A 119 -3.34 2.71 -13.04
C GLU A 119 -2.21 2.12 -12.18
N ALA A 120 -1.00 2.66 -12.29
CA ALA A 120 0.19 2.07 -11.67
C ALA A 120 0.07 1.89 -10.15
N ILE A 121 -0.54 2.84 -9.45
CA ILE A 121 -0.78 2.76 -8.00
C ILE A 121 -1.85 1.73 -7.66
N ARG A 122 -2.81 1.46 -8.57
CA ARG A 122 -3.89 0.47 -8.34
C ARG A 122 -3.38 -0.95 -8.16
N ASN A 123 -2.16 -1.25 -8.60
CA ASN A 123 -1.52 -2.55 -8.48
C ASN A 123 -0.65 -2.71 -7.21
N THR A 124 -0.78 -1.80 -6.25
CA THR A 124 -0.14 -1.86 -4.93
C THR A 124 -1.22 -2.07 -3.85
N PRO A 125 -0.89 -2.28 -2.57
CA PRO A 125 -1.87 -2.26 -1.46
C PRO A 125 -2.53 -0.89 -1.25
N LEU A 126 -2.02 0.17 -1.87
CA LEU A 126 -2.51 1.55 -1.71
C LEU A 126 -3.93 1.83 -2.24
N PRO A 127 -4.51 1.09 -3.22
CA PRO A 127 -5.91 1.28 -3.62
C PRO A 127 -6.90 1.24 -2.46
N PHE A 128 -6.61 0.46 -1.42
CA PHE A 128 -7.43 0.42 -0.20
C PHE A 128 -7.44 1.75 0.56
N LEU A 129 -6.46 2.63 0.32
CA LEU A 129 -6.38 3.92 1.00
C LEU A 129 -7.06 5.05 0.22
N PHE A 130 -7.10 4.96 -1.11
CA PHE A 130 -7.48 6.07 -1.99
C PHE A 130 -8.84 5.90 -2.68
N GLY A 131 -9.58 4.85 -2.34
CA GLY A 131 -10.90 4.57 -2.89
C GLY A 131 -10.83 4.02 -4.31
N SER A 132 -10.94 2.72 -4.42
CA SER A 132 -11.21 2.04 -5.68
C SER A 132 -12.70 1.90 -5.90
N GLN A 133 -13.13 1.71 -7.15
CA GLN A 133 -14.51 1.38 -7.41
C GLN A 133 -14.88 0.05 -6.73
N ALA A 134 -16.06 -0.01 -6.12
CA ALA A 134 -16.52 -1.20 -5.41
C ALA A 134 -16.52 -2.46 -6.29
N ALA A 135 -16.83 -2.29 -7.58
CA ALA A 135 -16.79 -3.36 -8.56
C ALA A 135 -15.37 -3.89 -8.78
N ASP A 136 -14.38 -3.00 -8.93
CA ASP A 136 -12.98 -3.38 -9.13
C ASP A 136 -12.42 -4.12 -7.91
N LEU A 137 -12.75 -3.65 -6.70
CA LEU A 137 -12.35 -4.34 -5.48
C LEU A 137 -12.92 -5.75 -5.41
N LYS A 138 -14.19 -5.94 -5.76
CA LYS A 138 -14.83 -7.27 -5.79
C LYS A 138 -14.27 -8.20 -6.85
N ASN A 139 -13.88 -7.65 -8.00
CA ASN A 139 -13.26 -8.43 -9.06
C ASN A 139 -11.87 -8.94 -8.68
N ARG A 140 -11.12 -8.14 -7.92
CA ARG A 140 -9.74 -8.46 -7.54
C ARG A 140 -9.62 -9.22 -6.22
N TYR A 141 -10.57 -9.03 -5.29
CA TYR A 141 -10.46 -9.54 -3.93
C TYR A 141 -11.72 -10.26 -3.47
N PHE A 142 -11.55 -11.29 -2.65
CA PHE A 142 -12.59 -11.78 -1.77
C PHE A 142 -12.66 -10.82 -0.58
N LEU A 143 -13.82 -10.20 -0.37
CA LEU A 143 -14.01 -9.18 0.65
C LEU A 143 -15.02 -9.63 1.69
N CYS A 144 -14.72 -9.38 2.97
CA CYS A 144 -15.68 -9.56 4.05
C CYS A 144 -15.50 -8.50 5.16
N ILE A 145 -16.57 -8.28 5.91
CA ILE A 145 -16.50 -7.41 7.10
C ILE A 145 -16.12 -8.28 8.29
N VAL A 146 -15.01 -7.91 8.94
CA VAL A 146 -14.42 -8.63 10.08
C VAL A 146 -14.33 -7.77 11.34
N THR A 147 -15.13 -6.69 11.41
CA THR A 147 -15.12 -5.76 12.53
C THR A 147 -15.48 -6.48 13.84
N PRO A 148 -14.56 -6.52 14.84
CA PRO A 148 -14.91 -7.03 16.16
C PRO A 148 -15.99 -6.17 16.82
N GLN A 149 -16.79 -6.77 17.69
CA GLN A 149 -17.97 -6.12 18.28
C GLN A 149 -17.62 -4.86 19.07
N GLU A 150 -16.49 -4.84 19.76
CA GLU A 150 -15.99 -3.71 20.53
C GLU A 150 -15.65 -2.48 19.69
N TYR A 151 -15.32 -2.66 18.41
CA TYR A 151 -15.00 -1.56 17.46
C TYR A 151 -16.18 -1.18 16.56
N ALA A 152 -17.25 -1.98 16.53
CA ALA A 152 -18.33 -1.87 15.56
C ALA A 152 -19.11 -0.53 15.61
N GLN A 153 -19.02 0.21 16.70
CA GLN A 153 -19.66 1.53 16.80
C GLN A 153 -18.89 2.62 16.05
N ASN A 154 -17.55 2.50 16.00
CA ASN A 154 -16.65 3.57 15.49
C ASN A 154 -15.92 3.18 14.22
N GLU A 155 -15.79 1.89 13.94
CA GLU A 155 -14.94 1.40 12.85
C GLU A 155 -15.66 0.39 11.95
N ILE A 156 -15.14 0.25 10.73
CA ILE A 156 -15.46 -0.82 9.79
C ILE A 156 -14.14 -1.47 9.38
N TRP A 157 -14.05 -2.80 9.59
CA TRP A 157 -12.87 -3.57 9.19
C TRP A 157 -13.22 -4.41 7.97
N VAL A 158 -12.50 -4.18 6.89
CA VAL A 158 -12.66 -4.89 5.62
C VAL A 158 -11.46 -5.79 5.43
N ASP A 159 -11.71 -7.09 5.43
CA ASP A 159 -10.72 -8.09 5.05
C ASP A 159 -10.75 -8.30 3.54
N ALA A 160 -9.57 -8.39 2.92
CA ALA A 160 -9.36 -8.52 1.49
C ALA A 160 -8.32 -9.60 1.19
N VAL A 161 -8.76 -10.68 0.53
CA VAL A 161 -7.89 -11.76 0.06
C VAL A 161 -7.84 -11.74 -1.47
N PRO A 162 -6.65 -11.68 -2.08
CA PRO A 162 -6.49 -11.65 -3.53
C PRO A 162 -7.13 -12.84 -4.25
N ARG A 163 -7.81 -12.58 -5.38
CA ARG A 163 -8.39 -13.61 -6.24
C ARG A 163 -7.42 -14.13 -7.30
N THR A 164 -6.46 -13.29 -7.69
CA THR A 164 -5.55 -13.59 -8.81
C THR A 164 -4.13 -13.87 -8.30
N LYS A 165 -3.36 -14.65 -9.08
CA LYS A 165 -1.93 -14.88 -8.78
C LYS A 165 -1.11 -13.59 -8.85
N THR A 166 -1.50 -12.65 -9.69
CA THR A 166 -0.84 -11.36 -9.82
C THR A 166 -1.01 -10.54 -8.54
N ASP A 167 -2.24 -10.43 -8.04
CA ASP A 167 -2.52 -9.69 -6.82
C ASP A 167 -1.92 -10.38 -5.58
N SER A 168 -1.96 -11.73 -5.51
CA SER A 168 -1.36 -12.49 -4.41
C SER A 168 0.17 -12.46 -4.38
N GLY A 169 0.81 -12.03 -5.47
CA GLY A 169 2.24 -11.70 -5.48
C GLY A 169 2.59 -10.43 -4.70
N ASN A 170 1.61 -9.54 -4.47
CA ASN A 170 1.80 -8.31 -3.72
C ASN A 170 1.54 -8.49 -2.21
N PHE A 171 0.50 -9.24 -1.86
CA PHE A 171 0.17 -9.59 -0.47
C PHE A 171 -0.75 -10.81 -0.45
N ARG A 172 -0.76 -11.52 0.68
CA ARG A 172 -1.64 -12.68 0.91
C ARG A 172 -3.01 -12.27 1.41
N GLU A 173 -3.07 -11.27 2.27
CA GLU A 173 -4.26 -10.77 2.94
C GLU A 173 -4.03 -9.33 3.38
N ALA A 174 -5.07 -8.52 3.36
CA ALA A 174 -5.02 -7.17 3.88
C ALA A 174 -6.29 -6.87 4.69
N ILE A 175 -6.13 -6.27 5.88
CA ILE A 175 -7.25 -5.83 6.72
C ILE A 175 -7.19 -4.31 6.81
N LEU A 176 -8.15 -3.65 6.18
CA LEU A 176 -8.32 -2.20 6.23
C LEU A 176 -9.29 -1.83 7.36
N ARG A 177 -8.89 -0.89 8.19
CA ARG A 177 -9.73 -0.27 9.21
C ARG A 177 -10.13 1.13 8.76
N LEU A 178 -11.41 1.39 8.70
CA LEU A 178 -12.01 2.67 8.32
C LEU A 178 -12.75 3.29 9.50
N ASP A 179 -12.71 4.60 9.62
CA ASP A 179 -13.67 5.32 10.46
C ASP A 179 -15.08 5.11 9.91
N ARG A 180 -16.01 4.77 10.77
CA ARG A 180 -17.36 4.41 10.36
C ARG A 180 -18.16 5.58 9.76
N ASN A 181 -17.86 6.79 10.15
CA ASN A 181 -18.61 7.98 9.76
C ASN A 181 -18.01 8.67 8.54
N THR A 182 -16.66 8.74 8.49
CA THR A 182 -15.94 9.46 7.44
C THR A 182 -15.43 8.55 6.33
N PHE A 183 -15.32 7.24 6.57
CA PHE A 183 -14.66 6.25 5.71
C PHE A 183 -13.18 6.56 5.46
N GLU A 184 -12.57 7.39 6.30
CA GLU A 184 -11.15 7.64 6.26
C GLU A 184 -10.38 6.42 6.77
N PRO A 185 -9.23 6.08 6.18
CA PRO A 185 -8.42 4.98 6.64
C PRO A 185 -7.80 5.31 8.01
N ILE A 186 -8.02 4.43 9.00
CA ILE A 186 -7.40 4.50 10.33
C ILE A 186 -6.14 3.67 10.36
N ALA A 187 -6.22 2.44 9.83
CA ALA A 187 -5.12 1.49 9.85
C ALA A 187 -5.22 0.50 8.67
N LEU A 188 -4.10 -0.10 8.35
CA LEU A 188 -4.01 -1.17 7.35
C LEU A 188 -3.04 -2.23 7.86
N ARG A 189 -3.48 -3.48 7.94
CA ARG A 189 -2.58 -4.61 8.15
C ARG A 189 -2.41 -5.37 6.84
N VAL A 190 -1.18 -5.64 6.46
CA VAL A 190 -0.83 -6.37 5.24
C VAL A 190 -0.01 -7.59 5.62
N TYR A 191 -0.46 -8.75 5.20
CA TYR A 191 0.29 -10.01 5.30
C TYR A 191 0.99 -10.26 3.98
N ASP A 192 2.31 -10.33 4.00
CA ASP A 192 3.12 -10.62 2.83
C ASP A 192 2.89 -12.05 2.32
N PRO A 193 3.31 -12.40 1.10
CA PRO A 193 3.23 -13.78 0.59
C PRO A 193 3.99 -14.80 1.45
N GLY A 194 4.99 -14.35 2.25
CA GLY A 194 5.62 -15.13 3.31
C GLY A 194 4.86 -15.01 4.63
N ASP A 195 5.55 -15.31 5.73
CA ASP A 195 4.94 -15.26 7.07
C ASP A 195 5.08 -13.88 7.74
N THR A 196 5.70 -12.90 7.08
CA THR A 196 5.84 -11.55 7.59
C THR A 196 4.55 -10.75 7.42
N TYR A 197 4.34 -9.79 8.30
CA TYR A 197 3.25 -8.83 8.15
C TYR A 197 3.63 -7.46 8.70
N ALA A 198 2.94 -6.44 8.21
CA ALA A 198 3.08 -5.08 8.69
C ALA A 198 1.72 -4.51 9.07
N THR A 199 1.68 -3.71 10.14
CA THR A 199 0.50 -2.92 10.51
C THR A 199 0.86 -1.45 10.39
N TYR A 200 0.04 -0.70 9.67
CA TYR A 200 0.13 0.75 9.53
C TYR A 200 -0.97 1.39 10.36
N GLU A 201 -0.66 2.43 11.09
CA GLU A 201 -1.64 3.38 11.63
C GLU A 201 -1.43 4.74 10.98
N PHE A 202 -2.54 5.36 10.57
CA PHE A 202 -2.53 6.63 9.86
C PHE A 202 -2.97 7.74 10.79
N SER A 203 -2.29 8.87 10.68
CA SER A 203 -2.60 10.10 11.43
C SER A 203 -2.45 11.31 10.53
N ASN A 204 -2.99 12.45 10.97
CA ASN A 204 -2.92 13.70 10.22
C ASN A 204 -3.41 13.57 8.78
N VAL A 205 -4.50 12.80 8.60
CA VAL A 205 -5.13 12.60 7.29
C VAL A 205 -5.71 13.91 6.78
N VAL A 206 -5.33 14.29 5.57
CA VAL A 206 -5.87 15.47 4.87
C VAL A 206 -6.25 15.06 3.45
N ILE A 207 -7.49 15.33 3.10
CA ILE A 207 -8.09 15.03 1.79
C ILE A 207 -8.38 16.34 1.08
N ASN A 208 -8.01 16.44 -0.20
CA ASN A 208 -8.25 17.57 -1.06
C ASN A 208 -7.71 18.90 -0.49
N ASP A 209 -6.43 18.88 -0.06
CA ASP A 209 -5.76 20.09 0.43
C ASP A 209 -5.67 21.16 -0.68
N PRO A 210 -6.31 22.33 -0.52
CA PRO A 210 -6.30 23.37 -1.53
C PRO A 210 -4.94 24.07 -1.70
N PHE A 211 -4.04 23.91 -0.73
CA PHE A 211 -2.74 24.61 -0.69
C PHE A 211 -1.58 23.78 -1.21
N GLU A 212 -1.77 22.47 -1.42
CA GLU A 212 -0.70 21.65 -1.98
C GLU A 212 -0.57 21.86 -3.48
N GLY A 213 0.45 22.63 -3.88
CA GLY A 213 0.87 22.76 -5.27
C GLY A 213 1.33 21.42 -5.84
N ILE A 214 0.40 20.65 -6.36
CA ILE A 214 0.49 19.26 -6.79
C ILE A 214 1.71 18.97 -7.68
N LYS A 215 2.14 19.91 -8.50
CA LYS A 215 3.22 19.69 -9.48
C LYS A 215 4.61 19.46 -8.88
N ARG A 216 4.92 20.02 -7.71
CA ARG A 216 6.25 19.87 -7.09
C ARG A 216 6.39 18.63 -6.20
N LEU A 217 5.29 18.15 -5.65
CA LEU A 217 5.31 17.03 -4.69
C LEU A 217 5.67 15.70 -5.33
N PHE A 218 5.30 15.53 -6.59
CA PHE A 218 5.47 14.29 -7.36
C PHE A 218 6.49 14.45 -8.49
N ALA A 219 7.31 15.50 -8.44
CA ALA A 219 8.36 15.68 -9.43
C ALA A 219 9.43 14.59 -9.30
N PRO A 220 10.01 14.15 -10.42
CA PRO A 220 11.16 13.25 -10.39
C PRO A 220 12.23 13.77 -9.43
N PRO A 221 12.76 12.92 -8.55
CA PRO A 221 13.77 13.35 -7.59
C PRO A 221 15.06 13.73 -8.28
N SER A 222 15.74 14.75 -7.77
CA SER A 222 17.12 15.03 -8.21
C SER A 222 18.05 13.90 -7.77
N VAL A 223 19.03 13.56 -8.61
CA VAL A 223 20.07 12.60 -8.25
C VAL A 223 21.10 13.31 -7.36
N PRO A 224 21.28 12.90 -6.08
CA PRO A 224 22.25 13.53 -5.20
C PRO A 224 23.68 13.42 -5.74
N PHE A 225 24.54 14.36 -5.38
CA PHE A 225 25.96 14.30 -5.76
C PHE A 225 26.59 12.98 -5.29
N GLY A 226 27.31 12.34 -6.19
CA GLY A 226 27.95 11.05 -5.92
C GLY A 226 27.03 9.83 -5.98
N TRP A 227 25.78 10.01 -6.37
CA TRP A 227 24.83 8.91 -6.61
C TRP A 227 24.76 8.57 -8.11
N GLN A 228 24.33 7.35 -8.39
CA GLN A 228 24.10 6.87 -9.76
C GLN A 228 22.61 6.86 -10.07
N LYS A 229 22.24 7.26 -11.29
CA LYS A 229 20.91 7.02 -11.84
C LYS A 229 20.90 5.71 -12.62
N ILE A 230 19.95 4.83 -12.28
CA ILE A 230 19.68 3.58 -13.00
C ILE A 230 18.29 3.70 -13.61
N VAL A 231 18.15 3.34 -14.88
CA VAL A 231 16.87 3.31 -15.58
C VAL A 231 16.54 1.85 -15.90
N GLU A 232 15.43 1.38 -15.35
CA GLU A 232 14.88 0.05 -15.63
C GLU A 232 13.69 0.20 -16.58
N MET A 233 13.80 -0.39 -17.76
CA MET A 233 12.72 -0.42 -18.74
C MET A 233 11.74 -1.56 -18.42
N PRO A 234 10.44 -1.42 -18.76
CA PRO A 234 9.50 -2.51 -18.64
C PRO A 234 10.02 -3.73 -19.42
N THR A 235 10.02 -4.90 -18.77
CA THR A 235 10.30 -6.14 -19.47
C THR A 235 9.00 -6.67 -20.08
N GLU A 236 9.07 -7.34 -21.26
CA GLU A 236 7.90 -7.96 -21.92
C GLU A 236 7.11 -8.91 -20.98
N ALA A 237 7.77 -9.49 -19.97
CA ALA A 237 7.14 -10.31 -18.94
C ALA A 237 6.19 -9.49 -18.03
N THR A 238 6.40 -8.19 -17.89
CA THR A 238 5.53 -7.30 -17.11
C THR A 238 4.32 -6.87 -17.93
N ALA A 239 4.46 -6.70 -19.24
CA ALA A 239 3.38 -6.37 -20.17
C ALA A 239 2.39 -7.54 -20.38
N ARG A 240 2.87 -8.80 -20.41
CA ARG A 240 2.04 -10.01 -20.61
C ARG A 240 1.25 -10.45 -19.38
N ARG A 241 1.39 -9.83 -18.23
CA ARG A 241 0.63 -10.19 -17.02
C ARG A 241 -0.82 -9.70 -17.00
N THR A 242 -1.26 -9.00 -18.03
CA THR A 242 -2.62 -8.44 -18.14
C THR A 242 -3.54 -9.21 -19.11
N ASP A 243 -3.05 -10.25 -19.80
CA ASP A 243 -3.91 -11.04 -20.67
C ASP A 243 -4.80 -12.00 -19.84
N PRO A 244 -6.12 -11.99 -20.01
CA PRO A 244 -6.99 -13.00 -19.39
C PRO A 244 -6.62 -14.36 -20.00
N VAL A 245 -6.46 -15.35 -19.11
CA VAL A 245 -6.23 -16.76 -19.51
C VAL A 245 -7.37 -17.19 -20.43
N GLY A 246 -7.06 -17.32 -21.73
CA GLY A 246 -7.99 -17.82 -22.72
C GLY A 246 -8.47 -19.21 -22.32
N GLU A 247 -9.78 -19.41 -22.45
CA GLU A 247 -10.45 -20.69 -22.37
C GLU A 247 -9.78 -21.67 -23.34
N THR A 248 -9.18 -22.71 -22.79
CA THR A 248 -8.71 -23.83 -23.57
C THR A 248 -9.93 -24.65 -23.94
N GLU A 249 -10.41 -24.50 -25.20
CA GLU A 249 -11.35 -25.43 -25.81
C GLU A 249 -10.80 -26.85 -25.71
N SER A 250 -11.54 -27.68 -24.99
CA SER A 250 -11.40 -29.12 -25.00
C SER A 250 -11.89 -29.62 -26.39
N GLN A 251 -10.97 -29.94 -27.27
CA GLN A 251 -11.28 -30.79 -28.44
C GLN A 251 -11.08 -32.25 -28.05
N GLU A 252 -12.19 -32.93 -27.99
CA GLU A 252 -12.30 -34.39 -28.06
C GLU A 252 -11.64 -34.93 -29.34
N ARG A 253 -10.80 -35.95 -29.17
CA ARG A 253 -10.74 -37.12 -30.07
C ARG A 253 -10.26 -38.34 -29.32
#